data_45d3c9b943afb40e7bbee96cefe480b3
#
_entry.id   45d3c9b943afb40e7bbee96cefe480b3
#
_cell.length_a   1.000
_cell.length_b   1.000
_cell.length_c   1.000
_cell.angle_alpha   90.00
_cell.angle_beta   90.00
_cell.angle_gamma   90.00
#
_symmetry.space_group_name_H-M   'P 1'
#
loop_
_entity.id
_entity.type
_entity.pdbx_description
1 polymer ?
#
loop_
_entity_poly.entity_id
_entity_poly.type
_entity_poly.pdbx_seq_one_letter_code
_entity_poly.pdbx_strand_id
1 'polypeptide(L)'
;MFASIHFDIIIIESELTFINKYIFVIAGKAQTGKDATAKLIRKYGEKYNLKTAIIQYSMYVKLYARALTGWDFEEETKPRTLLQNIGQDVRSMVSQRFFINRIIDDIRILANYVDIIVISDARLPEEIDDIKKEFSNVYKIHIIKNNASNNLTYTEAHHITETALDHYNDFDYTILNDGTIESLEVNVDNILKEIM
;
A
#
# COMPACT_ATOMS: atom_id res chain seq x y z
N MET A 1 35.50 -20.09 -9.66
CA MET A 1 35.69 -19.38 -8.38
C MET A 1 35.28 -17.90 -8.44
N PHE A 2 35.50 -17.21 -9.56
CA PHE A 2 35.14 -15.76 -9.69
C PHE A 2 33.65 -15.46 -9.88
N ALA A 3 32.85 -16.37 -10.41
CA ALA A 3 31.42 -16.15 -10.63
C ALA A 3 30.57 -16.16 -9.32
N SER A 4 31.00 -16.96 -8.33
CA SER A 4 30.33 -17.06 -7.03
C SER A 4 30.46 -15.75 -6.20
N ILE A 5 31.67 -15.19 -6.18
CA ILE A 5 31.98 -13.97 -5.42
C ILE A 5 31.20 -12.75 -5.95
N HIS A 6 31.00 -12.68 -7.26
CA HIS A 6 30.25 -11.56 -7.87
C HIS A 6 28.76 -11.62 -7.56
N PHE A 7 28.18 -12.83 -7.47
CA PHE A 7 26.79 -13.04 -7.09
C PHE A 7 26.54 -12.70 -5.62
N ASP A 8 27.46 -13.10 -4.73
CA ASP A 8 27.37 -12.82 -3.29
C ASP A 8 27.48 -11.31 -3.00
N ILE A 9 28.31 -10.58 -3.73
CA ILE A 9 28.42 -9.11 -3.61
C ILE A 9 27.13 -8.42 -4.06
N ILE A 10 26.52 -8.85 -5.16
CA ILE A 10 25.26 -8.27 -5.66
C ILE A 10 24.12 -8.53 -4.66
N ILE A 11 24.05 -9.70 -4.03
CA ILE A 11 23.06 -10.02 -3.00
C ILE A 11 23.27 -9.14 -1.77
N ILE A 12 24.51 -8.98 -1.30
CA ILE A 12 24.85 -8.14 -0.15
C ILE A 12 24.52 -6.66 -0.43
N GLU A 13 24.82 -6.14 -1.61
CA GLU A 13 24.47 -4.77 -1.99
C GLU A 13 22.95 -4.57 -2.06
N SER A 14 22.18 -5.55 -2.55
CA SER A 14 20.73 -5.49 -2.60
C SER A 14 20.11 -5.51 -1.19
N GLU A 15 20.62 -6.32 -0.28
CA GLU A 15 20.17 -6.35 1.12
C GLU A 15 20.54 -5.07 1.87
N LEU A 16 21.74 -4.52 1.67
CA LEU A 16 22.17 -3.25 2.26
C LEU A 16 21.31 -2.05 1.84
N THR A 17 20.73 -2.06 0.65
CA THR A 17 19.84 -1.00 0.18
C THR A 17 18.59 -0.84 1.05
N PHE A 18 18.11 -1.92 1.71
CA PHE A 18 16.90 -1.92 2.53
C PHE A 18 17.14 -1.76 4.03
N ILE A 19 18.38 -1.80 4.53
CA ILE A 19 18.69 -1.75 5.99
C ILE A 19 18.15 -0.49 6.66
N ASN A 20 18.12 0.64 5.94
CA ASN A 20 17.67 1.95 6.47
C ASN A 20 16.40 2.46 5.78
N LYS A 21 15.59 1.59 5.18
CA LYS A 21 14.33 1.98 4.52
C LYS A 21 13.15 1.56 5.36
N TYR A 22 12.14 2.41 5.41
CA TYR A 22 10.88 2.13 6.09
C TYR A 22 9.80 1.87 5.05
N ILE A 23 9.12 0.74 5.15
CA ILE A 23 8.01 0.38 4.27
C ILE A 23 6.75 0.28 5.12
N PHE A 24 5.76 1.12 4.82
CA PHE A 24 4.47 1.11 5.48
C PHE A 24 3.41 0.53 4.55
N VAL A 25 2.72 -0.51 5.00
CA VAL A 25 1.57 -1.09 4.29
C VAL A 25 0.31 -0.67 5.04
N ILE A 26 -0.45 0.25 4.43
CA ILE A 26 -1.69 0.75 5.01
C ILE A 26 -2.86 -0.02 4.43
N ALA A 27 -3.63 -0.66 5.29
CA ALA A 27 -4.78 -1.48 4.94
C ALA A 27 -6.07 -0.98 5.59
N GLY A 28 -7.21 -1.37 5.04
CA GLY A 28 -8.55 -1.00 5.54
C GLY A 28 -9.57 -0.85 4.42
N LYS A 29 -10.85 -0.80 4.80
CA LYS A 29 -11.99 -0.65 3.87
C LYS A 29 -11.98 0.69 3.12
N ALA A 30 -12.87 0.84 2.14
CA ALA A 30 -13.05 2.11 1.45
C ALA A 30 -13.36 3.25 2.44
N GLN A 31 -12.84 4.45 2.15
CA GLN A 31 -13.12 5.68 2.90
C GLN A 31 -12.72 5.67 4.39
N THR A 32 -11.88 4.75 4.85
CA THR A 32 -11.39 4.71 6.24
C THR A 32 -10.32 5.75 6.55
N GLY A 33 -9.70 6.39 5.52
CA GLY A 33 -8.67 7.42 5.71
C GLY A 33 -7.25 6.97 5.37
N LYS A 34 -7.07 5.85 4.65
CA LYS A 34 -5.76 5.33 4.23
C LYS A 34 -4.91 6.36 3.48
N ASP A 35 -5.52 7.07 2.51
CA ASP A 35 -4.79 8.09 1.74
C ASP A 35 -4.40 9.30 2.61
N ALA A 36 -5.25 9.68 3.57
CA ALA A 36 -4.92 10.71 4.54
C ALA A 36 -3.73 10.28 5.41
N THR A 37 -3.76 9.05 5.92
CA THR A 37 -2.65 8.46 6.69
C THR A 37 -1.35 8.45 5.89
N ALA A 38 -1.39 8.05 4.62
CA ALA A 38 -0.19 8.06 3.75
C ALA A 38 0.38 9.47 3.56
N LYS A 39 -0.48 10.49 3.40
CA LYS A 39 -0.07 11.89 3.31
C LYS A 39 0.53 12.40 4.62
N LEU A 40 0.01 11.97 5.77
CA LEU A 40 0.55 12.32 7.09
C LEU A 40 1.94 11.67 7.30
N ILE A 41 2.14 10.42 6.90
CA ILE A 41 3.48 9.79 6.91
C ILE A 41 4.46 10.59 6.03
N ARG A 42 4.04 11.02 4.85
CA ARG A 42 4.87 11.89 3.99
C ARG A 42 5.21 13.21 4.68
N LYS A 43 4.23 13.89 5.27
CA LYS A 43 4.41 15.14 6.02
C LYS A 43 5.41 14.97 7.17
N TYR A 44 5.34 13.84 7.87
CA TYR A 44 6.31 13.50 8.90
C TYR A 44 7.72 13.31 8.31
N GLY A 45 7.85 12.56 7.23
CA GLY A 45 9.11 12.39 6.52
C GLY A 45 9.74 13.73 6.10
N GLU A 46 8.96 14.62 5.50
CA GLU A 46 9.40 15.97 5.11
C GLU A 46 9.95 16.77 6.30
N LYS A 47 9.32 16.68 7.47
CA LYS A 47 9.77 17.34 8.70
C LYS A 47 11.17 16.88 9.15
N TYR A 48 11.54 15.63 8.86
CA TYR A 48 12.83 15.04 9.24
C TYR A 48 13.78 14.85 8.04
N ASN A 49 13.52 15.55 6.91
CA ASN A 49 14.28 15.47 5.65
C ASN A 49 14.37 14.05 5.07
N LEU A 50 13.36 13.20 5.33
CA LEU A 50 13.24 11.87 4.75
C LEU A 50 12.38 11.92 3.50
N LYS A 51 12.90 11.44 2.39
CA LYS A 51 12.18 11.36 1.12
C LYS A 51 11.14 10.24 1.19
N THR A 52 9.90 10.54 0.83
CA THR A 52 8.79 9.60 0.89
C THR A 52 8.14 9.39 -0.47
N ALA A 53 7.99 8.13 -0.89
CA ALA A 53 7.15 7.72 -2.01
C ALA A 53 5.84 7.09 -1.51
N ILE A 54 4.72 7.41 -2.17
CA ILE A 54 3.44 6.74 -1.94
C ILE A 54 3.09 5.99 -3.22
N ILE A 55 2.85 4.68 -3.10
CA ILE A 55 2.48 3.78 -4.20
C ILE A 55 1.18 3.07 -3.88
N GLN A 56 0.52 2.53 -4.90
CA GLN A 56 -0.81 1.91 -4.79
C GLN A 56 -0.93 0.70 -5.72
N TYR A 57 -1.49 -0.40 -5.23
CA TYR A 57 -1.90 -1.54 -6.06
C TYR A 57 -2.89 -1.11 -7.16
N SER A 58 -3.85 -0.25 -6.77
CA SER A 58 -4.88 0.24 -7.69
C SER A 58 -4.35 1.13 -8.82
N MET A 59 -3.12 1.64 -8.72
CA MET A 59 -2.55 2.48 -9.78
C MET A 59 -2.42 1.72 -11.10
N TYR A 60 -1.97 0.46 -11.06
CA TYR A 60 -1.86 -0.38 -12.26
C TYR A 60 -3.22 -0.62 -12.90
N VAL A 61 -4.24 -0.95 -12.09
CA VAL A 61 -5.61 -1.12 -12.56
C VAL A 61 -6.15 0.17 -13.17
N LYS A 62 -5.89 1.31 -12.55
CA LYS A 62 -6.30 2.64 -13.06
C LYS A 62 -5.62 2.98 -14.40
N LEU A 63 -4.33 2.69 -14.53
CA LEU A 63 -3.60 2.90 -15.77
C LEU A 63 -4.15 2.05 -16.93
N TYR A 64 -4.50 0.79 -16.66
CA TYR A 64 -5.12 -0.07 -17.66
C TYR A 64 -6.52 0.42 -18.03
N ALA A 65 -7.35 0.81 -17.07
CA ALA A 65 -8.67 1.39 -17.34
C ALA A 65 -8.54 2.66 -18.18
N ARG A 66 -7.62 3.56 -17.86
CA ARG A 66 -7.34 4.76 -18.66
C ARG A 66 -6.93 4.40 -20.08
N ALA A 67 -6.04 3.45 -20.25
CA ALA A 67 -5.60 3.02 -21.60
C ALA A 67 -6.76 2.48 -22.46
N LEU A 68 -7.75 1.83 -21.83
CA LEU A 68 -8.91 1.25 -22.51
C LEU A 68 -10.01 2.27 -22.79
N THR A 69 -10.22 3.26 -21.92
CA THR A 69 -11.41 4.13 -21.93
C THR A 69 -11.12 5.61 -22.15
N GLY A 70 -9.85 6.03 -22.02
CA GLY A 70 -9.48 7.44 -22.01
C GLY A 70 -9.82 8.16 -20.69
N TRP A 71 -10.23 7.42 -19.63
CA TRP A 71 -10.55 8.03 -18.32
C TRP A 71 -9.37 8.87 -17.78
N ASP A 72 -9.68 10.06 -17.30
CA ASP A 72 -8.74 11.10 -16.87
C ASP A 72 -8.36 11.08 -15.37
N PHE A 73 -8.82 10.04 -14.66
CA PHE A 73 -8.68 9.85 -13.19
C PHE A 73 -9.62 10.70 -12.33
N GLU A 74 -10.59 11.42 -12.92
CA GLU A 74 -11.58 12.16 -12.14
C GLU A 74 -12.48 11.18 -11.35
N GLU A 75 -12.75 11.53 -10.08
CA GLU A 75 -13.52 10.66 -9.17
C GLU A 75 -15.01 10.55 -9.60
N GLU A 76 -15.55 11.61 -10.18
CA GLU A 76 -16.94 11.69 -10.66
C GLU A 76 -17.22 10.72 -11.81
N THR A 77 -16.23 10.52 -12.67
CA THR A 77 -16.33 9.64 -13.86
C THR A 77 -15.68 8.29 -13.66
N LYS A 78 -15.29 7.96 -12.43
CA LYS A 78 -14.54 6.76 -12.07
C LYS A 78 -15.29 5.48 -12.43
N PRO A 79 -14.77 4.66 -13.35
CA PRO A 79 -15.43 3.44 -13.81
C PRO A 79 -15.23 2.28 -12.82
N ARG A 80 -15.87 2.34 -11.64
CA ARG A 80 -15.64 1.42 -10.51
C ARG A 80 -15.78 -0.05 -10.89
N THR A 81 -16.85 -0.41 -11.58
CA THR A 81 -17.09 -1.79 -12.05
C THR A 81 -15.97 -2.27 -12.98
N LEU A 82 -15.54 -1.43 -13.94
CA LEU A 82 -14.43 -1.77 -14.83
C LEU A 82 -13.13 -1.99 -14.04
N LEU A 83 -12.83 -1.13 -13.08
CA LEU A 83 -11.63 -1.27 -12.25
C LEU A 83 -11.65 -2.58 -11.44
N GLN A 84 -12.80 -2.94 -10.87
CA GLN A 84 -12.96 -4.21 -10.15
C GLN A 84 -12.78 -5.41 -11.08
N ASN A 85 -13.42 -5.40 -12.26
CA ASN A 85 -13.31 -6.47 -13.24
C ASN A 85 -11.87 -6.62 -13.74
N ILE A 86 -11.18 -5.54 -14.14
CA ILE A 86 -9.78 -5.60 -14.55
C ILE A 86 -8.91 -6.20 -13.43
N GLY A 87 -9.10 -5.75 -12.19
CA GLY A 87 -8.35 -6.27 -11.05
C GLY A 87 -8.57 -7.77 -10.84
N GLN A 88 -9.81 -8.24 -10.95
CA GLN A 88 -10.17 -9.63 -10.80
C GLN A 88 -9.67 -10.49 -11.97
N ASP A 89 -9.88 -10.05 -13.21
CA ASP A 89 -9.52 -10.79 -14.42
C ASP A 89 -8.00 -10.94 -14.55
N VAL A 90 -7.23 -9.90 -14.25
CA VAL A 90 -5.77 -9.98 -14.25
C VAL A 90 -5.27 -10.97 -13.19
N ARG A 91 -5.86 -10.97 -11.97
CA ARG A 91 -5.47 -11.95 -10.96
C ARG A 91 -5.83 -13.38 -11.36
N SER A 92 -7.00 -13.60 -11.94
CA SER A 92 -7.48 -14.94 -12.29
C SER A 92 -6.86 -15.51 -13.56
N MET A 93 -6.67 -14.69 -14.60
CA MET A 93 -6.23 -15.14 -15.91
C MET A 93 -4.72 -15.03 -16.14
N VAL A 94 -4.05 -14.09 -15.46
CA VAL A 94 -2.61 -13.88 -15.62
C VAL A 94 -1.85 -14.43 -14.42
N SER A 95 -2.04 -13.88 -13.23
CA SER A 95 -1.42 -14.34 -12.00
C SER A 95 -2.07 -13.71 -10.77
N GLN A 96 -2.36 -14.50 -9.73
CA GLN A 96 -2.82 -14.01 -8.43
C GLN A 96 -1.87 -12.96 -7.84
N ARG A 97 -0.56 -13.12 -8.07
CA ARG A 97 0.48 -12.23 -7.57
C ARG A 97 0.84 -11.09 -8.52
N PHE A 98 0.11 -10.89 -9.61
CA PHE A 98 0.48 -9.92 -10.64
C PHE A 98 0.75 -8.52 -10.07
N PHE A 99 -0.20 -7.97 -9.33
CA PHE A 99 -0.06 -6.62 -8.75
C PHE A 99 0.94 -6.58 -7.60
N ILE A 100 1.04 -7.66 -6.82
CA ILE A 100 2.03 -7.79 -5.75
C ILE A 100 3.45 -7.73 -6.32
N ASN A 101 3.73 -8.48 -7.38
CA ASN A 101 5.02 -8.45 -8.05
C ASN A 101 5.36 -7.06 -8.61
N ARG A 102 4.35 -6.34 -9.16
CA ARG A 102 4.57 -4.95 -9.60
C ARG A 102 4.97 -4.02 -8.45
N ILE A 103 4.30 -4.13 -7.32
CA ILE A 103 4.64 -3.34 -6.12
C ILE A 103 6.02 -3.72 -5.58
N ILE A 104 6.39 -5.00 -5.57
CA ILE A 104 7.73 -5.46 -5.19
C ILE A 104 8.80 -4.84 -6.10
N ASP A 105 8.58 -4.84 -7.43
CA ASP A 105 9.49 -4.22 -8.39
C ASP A 105 9.60 -2.71 -8.16
N ASP A 106 8.47 -2.02 -7.91
CA ASP A 106 8.45 -0.58 -7.58
C ASP A 106 9.23 -0.29 -6.29
N ILE A 107 9.05 -1.09 -5.23
CA ILE A 107 9.79 -0.93 -3.97
C ILE A 107 11.30 -1.07 -4.21
N ARG A 108 11.74 -2.08 -4.97
CA ARG A 108 13.15 -2.30 -5.28
C ARG A 108 13.78 -1.12 -6.04
N ILE A 109 13.03 -0.52 -6.96
CA ILE A 109 13.47 0.67 -7.70
C ILE A 109 13.51 1.88 -6.78
N LEU A 110 12.41 2.16 -6.06
CA LEU A 110 12.25 3.36 -5.24
C LEU A 110 13.19 3.38 -4.04
N ALA A 111 13.55 2.24 -3.46
CA ALA A 111 14.50 2.14 -2.36
C ALA A 111 15.87 2.80 -2.65
N ASN A 112 16.23 2.96 -3.92
CA ASN A 112 17.45 3.68 -4.30
C ASN A 112 17.31 5.21 -4.23
N TYR A 113 16.09 5.76 -4.11
CA TYR A 113 15.82 7.20 -4.23
C TYR A 113 15.12 7.80 -3.03
N VAL A 114 14.44 6.98 -2.21
CA VAL A 114 13.64 7.44 -1.08
C VAL A 114 13.98 6.67 0.20
N ASP A 115 13.60 7.23 1.35
CA ASP A 115 13.84 6.67 2.67
C ASP A 115 12.60 5.95 3.21
N ILE A 116 11.41 6.42 2.83
CA ILE A 116 10.12 5.90 3.24
C ILE A 116 9.31 5.52 2.00
N ILE A 117 8.74 4.32 1.99
CA ILE A 117 7.81 3.87 0.96
C ILE A 117 6.48 3.53 1.65
N VAL A 118 5.39 4.08 1.15
CA VAL A 118 4.05 3.87 1.69
C VAL A 118 3.17 3.21 0.63
N ILE A 119 2.66 2.03 0.91
CA ILE A 119 1.62 1.37 0.12
C ILE A 119 0.28 1.74 0.75
N SER A 120 -0.53 2.58 0.07
CA SER A 120 -1.67 3.24 0.71
C SER A 120 -3.03 2.57 0.52
N ASP A 121 -3.10 1.40 -0.15
CA ASP A 121 -4.38 0.81 -0.53
C ASP A 121 -4.45 -0.71 -0.46
N ALA A 122 -3.67 -1.35 0.42
CA ALA A 122 -3.73 -2.79 0.61
C ALA A 122 -5.13 -3.24 1.09
N ARG A 123 -5.65 -4.31 0.48
CA ARG A 123 -7.00 -4.81 0.72
C ARG A 123 -7.10 -6.34 0.83
N LEU A 124 -6.05 -7.04 0.48
CA LEU A 124 -5.98 -8.50 0.55
C LEU A 124 -4.88 -8.93 1.50
N PRO A 125 -5.05 -10.03 2.27
CA PRO A 125 -3.99 -10.57 3.12
C PRO A 125 -2.66 -10.76 2.39
N GLU A 126 -2.70 -11.29 1.17
CA GLU A 126 -1.51 -11.55 0.36
C GLU A 126 -0.77 -10.27 -0.04
N GLU A 127 -1.50 -9.15 -0.22
CA GLU A 127 -0.92 -7.82 -0.51
C GLU A 127 -0.12 -7.28 0.68
N ILE A 128 -0.40 -7.76 1.89
CA ILE A 128 0.28 -7.37 3.14
C ILE A 128 1.42 -8.36 3.43
N ASP A 129 1.10 -9.64 3.47
CA ASP A 129 2.01 -10.69 3.92
C ASP A 129 3.18 -10.91 2.97
N ASP A 130 2.95 -10.82 1.66
CA ASP A 130 4.01 -11.03 0.68
C ASP A 130 5.02 -9.88 0.68
N ILE A 131 4.60 -8.65 0.95
CA ILE A 131 5.54 -7.53 1.17
C ILE A 131 6.35 -7.76 2.45
N LYS A 132 5.71 -8.21 3.54
CA LYS A 132 6.41 -8.51 4.81
C LYS A 132 7.41 -9.66 4.68
N LYS A 133 7.12 -10.66 3.82
CA LYS A 133 8.05 -11.77 3.54
C LYS A 133 9.25 -11.34 2.70
N GLU A 134 9.04 -10.38 1.78
CA GLU A 134 10.06 -9.94 0.83
C GLU A 134 11.04 -8.92 1.42
N PHE A 135 10.58 -8.08 2.38
CA PHE A 135 11.36 -6.99 2.93
C PHE A 135 11.39 -7.01 4.47
N SER A 136 12.49 -6.58 5.08
CA SER A 136 12.71 -6.67 6.53
C SER A 136 11.98 -5.59 7.33
N ASN A 137 12.04 -4.32 6.90
CA ASN A 137 11.52 -3.17 7.66
C ASN A 137 10.13 -2.77 7.19
N VAL A 138 9.18 -3.71 7.26
CA VAL A 138 7.78 -3.51 6.85
C VAL A 138 6.90 -3.39 8.08
N TYR A 139 6.08 -2.33 8.12
CA TYR A 139 5.13 -2.02 9.19
C TYR A 139 3.72 -2.02 8.62
N LYS A 140 2.84 -2.87 9.18
CA LYS A 140 1.47 -3.09 8.75
C LYS A 140 0.52 -2.25 9.59
N ILE A 141 -0.13 -1.27 8.99
CA ILE A 141 -1.04 -0.34 9.67
C ILE A 141 -2.48 -0.58 9.20
N HIS A 142 -3.37 -0.92 10.12
CA HIS A 142 -4.79 -1.05 9.85
C HIS A 142 -5.54 0.24 10.21
N ILE A 143 -6.29 0.79 9.26
CA ILE A 143 -7.16 1.95 9.50
C ILE A 143 -8.60 1.50 9.55
N ILE A 144 -9.23 1.67 10.72
CA ILE A 144 -10.63 1.35 10.98
C ILE A 144 -11.44 2.63 11.12
N LYS A 145 -12.68 2.61 10.63
CA LYS A 145 -13.66 3.67 10.83
C LYS A 145 -15.04 3.04 11.06
N ASN A 146 -15.62 3.23 12.25
CA ASN A 146 -16.87 2.58 12.64
C ASN A 146 -18.08 3.08 11.82
N ASN A 147 -18.12 4.37 11.49
CA ASN A 147 -19.23 5.00 10.79
C ASN A 147 -18.81 5.47 9.38
N ALA A 148 -18.06 4.66 8.65
CA ALA A 148 -17.78 4.95 7.25
C ALA A 148 -19.13 4.92 6.49
N SER A 149 -19.68 6.09 6.16
CA SER A 149 -20.81 6.20 5.25
C SER A 149 -20.31 5.81 3.85
N ASN A 150 -20.35 4.53 3.56
CA ASN A 150 -19.89 4.02 2.28
C ASN A 150 -21.01 4.28 1.25
N ASN A 151 -20.78 5.22 0.33
CA ASN A 151 -21.59 5.38 -0.88
C ASN A 151 -21.38 4.21 -1.86
N LEU A 152 -21.08 3.01 -1.31
CA LEU A 152 -20.92 1.80 -2.09
C LEU A 152 -22.29 1.15 -2.36
N THR A 153 -22.48 0.67 -3.56
CA THR A 153 -23.60 -0.21 -3.88
C THR A 153 -23.46 -1.53 -3.09
N TYR A 154 -24.56 -2.29 -2.97
CA TYR A 154 -24.53 -3.60 -2.30
C TYR A 154 -23.44 -4.53 -2.87
N THR A 155 -23.29 -4.58 -4.20
CA THR A 155 -22.27 -5.39 -4.88
C THR A 155 -20.85 -4.93 -4.55
N GLU A 156 -20.59 -3.64 -4.56
CA GLU A 156 -19.28 -3.08 -4.21
C GLU A 156 -18.91 -3.36 -2.76
N ALA A 157 -19.84 -3.22 -1.84
CA ALA A 157 -19.61 -3.47 -0.41
C ALA A 157 -19.30 -4.95 -0.08
N HIS A 158 -19.81 -5.90 -0.89
CA HIS A 158 -19.57 -7.33 -0.74
C HIS A 158 -18.43 -7.86 -1.65
N HIS A 159 -17.77 -6.97 -2.38
CA HIS A 159 -16.61 -7.37 -3.17
C HIS A 159 -15.48 -7.85 -2.27
N ILE A 160 -14.68 -8.82 -2.73
CA ILE A 160 -13.57 -9.42 -1.96
C ILE A 160 -12.62 -8.37 -1.38
N THR A 161 -12.36 -7.27 -2.08
CA THR A 161 -11.49 -6.19 -1.61
C THR A 161 -12.05 -5.38 -0.43
N GLU A 162 -13.32 -5.54 -0.08
CA GLU A 162 -13.94 -4.90 1.08
C GLU A 162 -14.14 -5.88 2.26
N THR A 163 -14.04 -7.19 2.02
CA THR A 163 -14.34 -8.23 3.04
C THR A 163 -13.13 -9.10 3.39
N ALA A 164 -12.11 -9.20 2.54
CA ALA A 164 -10.99 -10.11 2.73
C ALA A 164 -10.20 -9.87 4.03
N LEU A 165 -10.19 -8.64 4.55
CA LEU A 165 -9.50 -8.30 5.79
C LEU A 165 -10.38 -8.39 7.06
N ASP A 166 -11.66 -8.80 6.96
CA ASP A 166 -12.57 -8.85 8.12
C ASP A 166 -12.10 -9.82 9.22
N HIS A 167 -11.32 -10.84 8.85
CA HIS A 167 -10.75 -11.82 9.77
C HIS A 167 -9.21 -11.78 9.83
N TYR A 168 -8.58 -10.79 9.20
CA TYR A 168 -7.14 -10.63 9.23
C TYR A 168 -6.74 -9.77 10.43
N ASN A 169 -5.91 -10.32 11.33
CA ASN A 169 -5.54 -9.70 12.61
C ASN A 169 -4.03 -9.46 12.77
N ASP A 170 -3.22 -9.83 11.79
CA ASP A 170 -1.76 -9.71 11.86
C ASP A 170 -1.29 -8.32 11.40
N PHE A 171 -1.69 -7.28 12.14
CA PHE A 171 -1.23 -5.90 11.98
C PHE A 171 -0.28 -5.51 13.10
N ASP A 172 0.76 -4.72 12.78
CA ASP A 172 1.66 -4.16 13.80
C ASP A 172 0.97 -3.00 14.54
N TYR A 173 0.13 -2.21 13.84
CA TYR A 173 -0.61 -1.08 14.41
C TYR A 173 -2.04 -1.02 13.88
N THR A 174 -2.96 -0.57 14.74
CA THR A 174 -4.35 -0.30 14.36
C THR A 174 -4.75 1.11 14.79
N ILE A 175 -5.28 1.91 13.86
CA ILE A 175 -5.77 3.27 14.10
C ILE A 175 -7.28 3.30 13.91
N LEU A 176 -8.01 3.68 14.96
CA LEU A 176 -9.44 4.02 14.86
C LEU A 176 -9.57 5.48 14.42
N ASN A 177 -10.05 5.70 13.20
CA ASN A 177 -10.17 7.00 12.55
C ASN A 177 -11.61 7.51 12.55
N ASP A 178 -12.19 7.68 13.73
CA ASP A 178 -13.55 8.25 13.92
C ASP A 178 -13.52 9.75 14.27
N GLY A 179 -12.34 10.33 14.40
CA GLY A 179 -12.13 11.71 14.82
C GLY A 179 -11.79 12.67 13.67
N THR A 180 -11.09 13.75 14.04
CA THR A 180 -10.63 14.77 13.11
C THR A 180 -9.29 14.38 12.47
N ILE A 181 -8.87 15.15 11.45
CA ILE A 181 -7.58 14.94 10.81
C ILE A 181 -6.39 15.18 11.78
N GLU A 182 -6.57 16.10 12.72
CA GLU A 182 -5.58 16.39 13.75
C GLU A 182 -5.41 15.19 14.70
N SER A 183 -6.50 14.52 15.09
CA SER A 183 -6.43 13.30 15.90
C SER A 183 -5.77 12.14 15.14
N LEU A 184 -6.03 12.01 13.85
CA LEU A 184 -5.34 11.04 13.00
C LEU A 184 -3.84 11.36 12.91
N GLU A 185 -3.46 12.63 12.74
CA GLU A 185 -2.06 13.06 12.70
C GLU A 185 -1.32 12.70 13.99
N VAL A 186 -1.93 12.94 15.16
CA VAL A 186 -1.35 12.56 16.46
C VAL A 186 -1.11 11.05 16.55
N ASN A 187 -2.07 10.22 16.12
CA ASN A 187 -1.92 8.77 16.12
C ASN A 187 -0.79 8.32 15.19
N VAL A 188 -0.71 8.88 13.99
CA VAL A 188 0.36 8.59 13.02
C VAL A 188 1.71 9.02 13.56
N ASP A 189 1.83 10.23 14.12
CA ASP A 189 3.07 10.74 14.69
C ASP A 189 3.59 9.86 15.84
N ASN A 190 2.69 9.34 16.68
CA ASN A 190 3.08 8.45 17.79
C ASN A 190 3.66 7.13 17.28
N ILE A 191 3.02 6.52 16.27
CA ILE A 191 3.54 5.30 15.63
C ILE A 191 4.90 5.56 15.00
N LEU A 192 5.06 6.67 14.27
CA LEU A 192 6.31 6.96 13.57
C LEU A 192 7.46 7.25 14.54
N LYS A 193 7.19 7.90 15.69
CA LYS A 193 8.19 8.12 16.75
C LYS A 193 8.63 6.83 17.45
N GLU A 194 7.80 5.81 17.47
CA GLU A 194 8.16 4.50 18.03
C GLU A 194 9.07 3.72 17.05
N ILE A 195 8.86 3.90 15.74
CA ILE A 195 9.54 3.13 14.69
C ILE A 195 10.88 3.78 14.29
N MET A 196 10.93 5.09 14.23
CA MET A 196 12.05 5.89 13.67
C MET A 196 12.73 6.75 14.74
#